data_9f70c5e39bbb370cb03287de451ba4f5
#
_entry.id   9f70c5e39bbb370cb03287de451ba4f5
#
_cell.length_a   1.000
_cell.length_b   1.000
_cell.length_c   1.000
_cell.angle_alpha   90.00
_cell.angle_beta   90.00
_cell.angle_gamma   90.00
#
_symmetry.space_group_name_H-M   'P 1'
#
loop_
_entity.id
_entity.type
_entity.pdbx_description
1 polymer ?
#
loop_
_entity_poly.entity_id
_entity_poly.type
_entity_poly.pdbx_seq_one_letter_code
_entity_poly.pdbx_strand_id
1 'polypeptide(L)'
;MKEADAYRRYLETLAPETLPQLSQYVTPDVHFMDPFNDVRGLDALRRVFEDMFDSVQDVVFRVDALGLDGSVALMSWQFSGVLRGRAFTLDGTSKIRFSEGGRVSEHFDHWDSATQFYTHLPVIGSLLSFVRRRIASPDQT
;
A
#
# COMPACT_ATOMS: atom_id res chain seq x y z
N MET A 1 18.84 5.06 -6.00
CA MET A 1 19.22 5.04 -4.56
C MET A 1 19.19 3.61 -4.07
N LYS A 2 20.24 3.19 -3.41
CA LYS A 2 20.43 1.83 -2.90
C LYS A 2 19.36 1.43 -1.86
N GLU A 3 19.03 2.37 -0.99
CA GLU A 3 18.04 2.17 0.08
C GLU A 3 16.64 1.97 -0.49
N ALA A 4 16.30 2.68 -1.54
CA ALA A 4 15.01 2.53 -2.21
C ALA A 4 14.88 1.16 -2.87
N ASP A 5 15.92 0.67 -3.52
CA ASP A 5 15.94 -0.68 -4.08
C ASP A 5 15.84 -1.75 -2.99
N ALA A 6 16.53 -1.56 -1.88
CA ALA A 6 16.48 -2.50 -0.76
C ALA A 6 15.08 -2.56 -0.15
N TYR A 7 14.44 -1.41 0.03
CA TYR A 7 13.08 -1.35 0.57
C TYR A 7 12.07 -1.97 -0.39
N ARG A 8 12.22 -1.69 -1.70
CA ARG A 8 11.38 -2.33 -2.72
C ARG A 8 11.45 -3.85 -2.62
N ARG A 9 12.66 -4.41 -2.58
CA ARG A 9 12.83 -5.86 -2.45
C ARG A 9 12.22 -6.40 -1.16
N TYR A 10 12.37 -5.67 -0.06
CA TYR A 10 11.75 -6.06 1.20
C TYR A 10 10.23 -6.11 1.09
N LEU A 11 9.61 -5.07 0.49
CA LEU A 11 8.16 -5.04 0.30
C LEU A 11 7.68 -6.17 -0.61
N GLU A 12 8.43 -6.50 -1.66
CA GLU A 12 8.07 -7.58 -2.58
C GLU A 12 8.19 -8.97 -1.95
N THR A 13 8.96 -9.10 -0.88
CA THR A 13 9.14 -10.36 -0.13
C THR A 13 8.51 -10.29 1.26
N LEU A 14 7.67 -9.30 1.51
CA LEU A 14 7.01 -9.15 2.80
C LEU A 14 6.11 -10.36 3.09
N ALA A 15 6.27 -10.94 4.27
CA ALA A 15 5.55 -12.12 4.74
C ALA A 15 5.57 -12.11 6.27
N PRO A 16 4.71 -12.90 6.93
CA PRO A 16 4.77 -13.00 8.40
C PRO A 16 6.17 -13.32 8.91
N GLU A 17 6.92 -14.17 8.20
CA GLU A 17 8.27 -14.60 8.57
C GLU A 17 9.30 -13.46 8.44
N THR A 18 9.08 -12.50 7.57
CA THR A 18 10.01 -11.37 7.33
C THR A 18 9.62 -10.11 8.10
N LEU A 19 8.46 -10.05 8.72
CA LEU A 19 8.03 -8.89 9.51
C LEU A 19 9.01 -8.49 10.62
N PRO A 20 9.69 -9.41 11.32
CA PRO A 20 10.69 -9.01 12.30
C PRO A 20 11.83 -8.16 11.75
N GLN A 21 12.06 -8.20 10.44
CA GLN A 21 13.10 -7.40 9.78
C GLN A 21 12.67 -5.96 9.50
N LEU A 22 11.40 -5.61 9.74
CA LEU A 22 10.86 -4.28 9.45
C LEU A 22 11.69 -3.16 10.10
N SER A 23 12.19 -3.39 11.32
CA SER A 23 13.01 -2.44 12.06
C SER A 23 14.32 -2.07 11.36
N GLN A 24 14.79 -2.89 10.43
CA GLN A 24 15.98 -2.61 9.64
C GLN A 24 15.71 -1.61 8.53
N TYR A 25 14.46 -1.48 8.10
CA TYR A 25 14.06 -0.71 6.92
C TYR A 25 13.35 0.60 7.26
N VAL A 26 12.70 0.68 8.42
CA VAL A 26 11.92 1.86 8.81
C VAL A 26 12.45 2.46 10.10
N THR A 27 12.24 3.77 10.28
CA THR A 27 12.61 4.45 11.52
C THR A 27 11.67 4.04 12.65
N PRO A 28 12.11 4.16 13.94
CA PRO A 28 11.23 3.84 15.06
C PRO A 28 9.94 4.66 15.11
N ASP A 29 9.95 5.87 14.54
CA ASP A 29 8.81 6.81 14.51
C ASP A 29 8.16 6.89 13.12
N VAL A 30 8.33 5.89 12.29
CA VAL A 30 7.79 5.87 10.91
C VAL A 30 6.32 6.26 10.87
N HIS A 31 5.96 7.07 9.88
CA HIS A 31 4.57 7.44 9.60
C HIS A 31 4.09 6.66 8.38
N PHE A 32 3.08 5.84 8.56
CA PHE A 32 2.46 5.07 7.49
C PHE A 32 1.01 5.50 7.31
N MET A 33 0.61 5.64 6.06
CA MET A 33 -0.76 5.99 5.71
C MET A 33 -1.20 5.23 4.45
N ASP A 34 -2.41 4.70 4.50
CA ASP A 34 -3.11 4.15 3.33
C ASP A 34 -4.60 4.56 3.41
N PRO A 35 -5.48 4.12 2.49
CA PRO A 35 -6.89 4.50 2.54
C PRO A 35 -7.64 4.08 3.81
N PHE A 36 -7.10 3.13 4.58
CA PHE A 36 -7.74 2.60 5.79
C PHE A 36 -7.00 2.97 7.08
N ASN A 37 -5.72 3.32 6.99
CA ASN A 37 -4.85 3.46 8.14
C ASN A 37 -4.08 4.77 8.10
N ASP A 38 -3.86 5.34 9.27
CA ASP A 38 -2.92 6.43 9.48
C ASP A 38 -2.28 6.19 10.85
N VAL A 39 -1.07 5.64 10.84
CA VAL A 39 -0.40 5.18 12.05
C VAL A 39 1.03 5.71 12.14
N ARG A 40 1.52 5.82 13.37
CA ARG A 40 2.89 6.24 13.65
C ARG A 40 3.57 5.23 14.56
N GLY A 41 4.82 4.94 14.24
CA GLY A 41 5.66 4.04 14.99
C GLY A 41 5.75 2.64 14.41
N LEU A 42 6.89 2.00 14.69
CA LEU A 42 7.22 0.68 14.18
C LEU A 42 6.19 -0.39 14.60
N ASP A 43 5.79 -0.38 15.87
CA ASP A 43 4.87 -1.39 16.38
C ASP A 43 3.48 -1.26 15.75
N ALA A 44 3.02 -0.02 15.54
CA ALA A 44 1.73 0.23 14.88
C ALA A 44 1.76 -0.22 13.42
N LEU A 45 2.85 0.06 12.70
CA LEU A 45 3.00 -0.39 11.31
C LEU A 45 3.07 -1.91 11.23
N ARG A 46 3.80 -2.56 12.14
CA ARG A 46 3.86 -4.02 12.18
C ARG A 46 2.47 -4.63 12.33
N ARG A 47 1.64 -4.05 13.21
CA ARG A 47 0.26 -4.54 13.40
C ARG A 47 -0.59 -4.37 12.14
N VAL A 48 -0.43 -3.28 11.39
CA VAL A 48 -1.12 -3.10 10.10
C VAL A 48 -0.79 -4.25 9.16
N PHE A 49 0.48 -4.61 9.02
CA PHE A 49 0.90 -5.71 8.16
C PHE A 49 0.45 -7.07 8.71
N GLU A 50 0.54 -7.29 10.01
CA GLU A 50 0.06 -8.53 10.64
C GLU A 50 -1.44 -8.73 10.36
N ASP A 51 -2.25 -7.69 10.56
CA ASP A 51 -3.69 -7.74 10.30
C ASP A 51 -3.99 -8.01 8.83
N MET A 52 -3.19 -7.44 7.93
CA MET A 52 -3.31 -7.73 6.49
C MET A 52 -3.08 -9.20 6.20
N PHE A 53 -2.00 -9.80 6.72
CA PHE A 53 -1.71 -11.22 6.50
C PHE A 53 -2.72 -12.15 7.16
N ASP A 54 -3.33 -11.72 8.26
CA ASP A 54 -4.41 -12.49 8.90
C ASP A 54 -5.69 -12.51 8.06
N SER A 55 -5.93 -11.45 7.28
CA SER A 55 -7.16 -11.26 6.51
C SER A 55 -7.02 -11.68 5.05
N VAL A 56 -5.85 -11.55 4.46
CA VAL A 56 -5.59 -11.77 3.04
C VAL A 56 -4.66 -12.95 2.85
N GLN A 57 -5.10 -13.90 2.01
CA GLN A 57 -4.30 -15.07 1.64
C GLN A 57 -3.61 -14.84 0.30
N ASP A 58 -2.54 -15.58 0.05
CA ASP A 58 -1.80 -15.58 -1.23
C ASP A 58 -1.37 -14.18 -1.66
N VAL A 59 -0.86 -13.40 -0.72
CA VAL A 59 -0.42 -12.02 -0.96
C VAL A 59 0.75 -12.00 -1.95
N VAL A 60 0.59 -11.20 -3.02
CA VAL A 60 1.66 -10.89 -3.98
C VAL A 60 1.72 -9.38 -4.12
N PHE A 61 2.88 -8.82 -3.88
CA PHE A 61 3.17 -7.40 -4.07
C PHE A 61 4.30 -7.25 -5.08
N ARG A 62 4.06 -6.50 -6.15
CA ARG A 62 5.02 -6.31 -7.22
C ARG A 62 5.16 -4.83 -7.55
N VAL A 63 6.39 -4.34 -7.58
CA VAL A 63 6.67 -2.96 -7.97
C VAL A 63 6.95 -2.92 -9.47
N ASP A 64 6.17 -2.13 -10.19
CA ASP A 64 6.28 -1.98 -11.65
C ASP A 64 7.30 -0.91 -12.03
N ALA A 65 7.37 0.17 -11.24
CA ALA A 65 8.25 1.30 -11.52
C ALA A 65 8.71 1.97 -10.23
N LEU A 66 9.92 2.47 -10.27
CA LEU A 66 10.54 3.19 -9.15
C LEU A 66 11.23 4.44 -9.68
N GLY A 67 10.79 5.59 -9.19
CA GLY A 67 11.40 6.88 -9.49
C GLY A 67 11.93 7.52 -8.23
N LEU A 68 12.92 8.39 -8.38
CA LEU A 68 13.59 9.06 -7.26
C LEU A 68 13.56 10.57 -7.44
N ASP A 69 13.34 11.27 -6.33
CA ASP A 69 13.50 12.71 -6.25
C ASP A 69 14.15 13.03 -4.89
N GLY A 70 15.46 13.22 -4.87
CA GLY A 70 16.22 13.43 -3.64
C GLY A 70 16.05 12.24 -2.69
N SER A 71 15.60 12.51 -1.48
CA SER A 71 15.35 11.49 -0.44
C SER A 71 13.97 10.84 -0.54
N VAL A 72 13.22 11.11 -1.61
CA VAL A 72 11.88 10.58 -1.83
C VAL A 72 11.92 9.57 -2.97
N ALA A 73 11.31 8.40 -2.75
CA ALA A 73 11.05 7.41 -3.79
C ALA A 73 9.55 7.39 -4.09
N LEU A 74 9.24 7.25 -5.38
CA LEU A 74 7.88 7.03 -5.85
C LEU A 74 7.83 5.66 -6.52
N MET A 75 6.92 4.82 -6.07
CA MET A 75 6.76 3.47 -6.59
C MET A 75 5.34 3.29 -7.13
N SER A 76 5.21 2.68 -8.30
CA SER A 76 3.92 2.12 -8.72
C SER A 76 3.96 0.62 -8.53
N TRP A 77 2.84 0.04 -8.10
CA TRP A 77 2.80 -1.37 -7.72
C TRP A 77 1.44 -2.00 -7.97
N GLN A 78 1.45 -3.32 -7.98
CA GLN A 78 0.26 -4.15 -8.01
C GLN A 78 0.26 -5.05 -6.76
N PHE A 79 -0.88 -5.07 -6.08
CA PHE A 79 -1.11 -5.90 -4.90
C PHE A 79 -2.27 -6.84 -5.19
N SER A 80 -2.04 -8.13 -5.00
CA SER A 80 -3.08 -9.13 -5.22
C SER A 80 -3.12 -10.12 -4.07
N GLY A 81 -4.26 -10.75 -3.92
CA GLY A 81 -4.48 -11.75 -2.88
C GLY A 81 -5.88 -12.30 -2.94
N VAL A 82 -6.24 -13.01 -1.89
CA VAL A 82 -7.58 -13.58 -1.72
C VAL A 82 -8.15 -13.09 -0.39
N LEU A 83 -9.29 -12.41 -0.44
CA LEU A 83 -10.01 -11.91 0.73
C LEU A 83 -11.39 -12.59 0.78
N ARG A 84 -11.65 -13.31 1.87
CA ARG A 84 -12.93 -14.03 2.07
C ARG A 84 -13.30 -14.90 0.87
N GLY A 85 -12.32 -15.62 0.33
CA GLY A 85 -12.52 -16.53 -0.80
C GLY A 85 -12.60 -15.87 -2.16
N ARG A 86 -12.42 -14.55 -2.25
CA ARG A 86 -12.43 -13.80 -3.51
C ARG A 86 -11.06 -13.27 -3.85
N ALA A 87 -10.57 -13.62 -5.02
CA ALA A 87 -9.33 -13.06 -5.56
C ALA A 87 -9.54 -11.58 -5.94
N PHE A 88 -8.55 -10.76 -5.66
CA PHE A 88 -8.57 -9.34 -6.02
C PHE A 88 -7.19 -8.88 -6.47
N THR A 89 -7.17 -7.77 -7.20
CA THR A 89 -5.95 -7.09 -7.61
C THR A 89 -6.16 -5.58 -7.47
N LEU A 90 -5.21 -4.91 -6.83
CA LEU A 90 -5.21 -3.46 -6.65
C LEU A 90 -3.96 -2.88 -7.27
N ASP A 91 -4.11 -1.74 -7.96
CA ASP A 91 -3.00 -0.95 -8.47
C ASP A 91 -2.89 0.32 -7.62
N GLY A 92 -1.68 0.68 -7.27
CA GLY A 92 -1.45 1.86 -6.46
C GLY A 92 -0.07 2.45 -6.62
N THR A 93 0.16 3.52 -5.90
CA THR A 93 1.46 4.20 -5.82
C THR A 93 1.79 4.47 -4.37
N SER A 94 3.09 4.50 -4.07
CA SER A 94 3.59 4.86 -2.76
C SER A 94 4.56 6.02 -2.87
N LYS A 95 4.44 6.96 -1.94
CA LYS A 95 5.44 8.01 -1.71
C LYS A 95 6.20 7.63 -0.46
N ILE A 96 7.51 7.47 -0.60
CA ILE A 96 8.36 6.97 0.47
C ILE A 96 9.49 7.96 0.71
N ARG A 97 9.61 8.43 1.96
CA ARG A 97 10.68 9.34 2.36
C ARG A 97 11.69 8.59 3.21
N PHE A 98 12.97 8.79 2.88
CA PHE A 98 14.09 8.20 3.60
C PHE A 98 14.70 9.23 4.55
N SER A 99 15.05 8.78 5.76
CA SER A 99 15.82 9.55 6.72
C SER A 99 17.30 9.63 6.28
N GLU A 100 18.07 10.48 6.96
CA GLU A 100 19.53 10.58 6.71
C GLU A 100 20.24 9.25 6.92
N GLY A 101 19.73 8.40 7.84
CA GLY A 101 20.27 7.07 8.08
C GLY A 101 19.86 6.01 7.06
N GLY A 102 19.10 6.38 6.03
CA GLY A 102 18.71 5.46 4.97
C GLY A 102 17.51 4.59 5.29
N ARG A 103 16.82 4.82 6.41
CA ARG A 103 15.60 4.11 6.75
C ARG A 103 14.37 4.96 6.41
N VAL A 104 13.26 4.30 6.12
CA VAL A 104 12.01 4.93 5.75
C VAL A 104 11.40 5.65 6.96
N SER A 105 11.16 6.95 6.82
CA SER A 105 10.48 7.77 7.84
C SER A 105 9.00 8.01 7.50
N GLU A 106 8.64 7.96 6.21
CA GLU A 106 7.25 8.07 5.77
C GLU A 106 6.98 7.08 4.65
N HIS A 107 5.84 6.42 4.71
CA HIS A 107 5.35 5.52 3.67
C HIS A 107 3.86 5.77 3.48
N PHE A 108 3.49 6.45 2.41
CA PHE A 108 2.11 6.80 2.11
C PHE A 108 1.66 6.08 0.84
N ASP A 109 0.65 5.23 0.98
CA ASP A 109 0.05 4.49 -0.12
C ASP A 109 -1.18 5.21 -0.64
N HIS A 110 -1.25 5.36 -1.96
CA HIS A 110 -2.39 5.95 -2.65
C HIS A 110 -2.92 4.96 -3.70
N TRP A 111 -4.17 4.55 -3.52
CA TRP A 111 -4.86 3.73 -4.50
C TRP A 111 -6.35 4.08 -4.48
N ASP A 112 -7.03 3.82 -5.59
CA ASP A 112 -8.43 4.17 -5.77
C ASP A 112 -9.32 3.16 -5.02
N SER A 113 -9.51 3.38 -3.72
CA SER A 113 -10.34 2.52 -2.88
C SER A 113 -11.81 2.58 -3.27
N ALA A 114 -12.29 3.73 -3.76
CA ALA A 114 -13.68 3.86 -4.18
C ALA A 114 -14.00 2.95 -5.35
N THR A 115 -13.15 2.91 -6.37
CA THR A 115 -13.36 2.07 -7.56
C THR A 115 -12.93 0.63 -7.33
N GLN A 116 -11.78 0.40 -6.69
CA GLN A 116 -11.17 -0.93 -6.58
C GLN A 116 -11.68 -1.73 -5.39
N PHE A 117 -12.29 -1.09 -4.40
CA PHE A 117 -12.76 -1.74 -3.19
C PHE A 117 -14.23 -1.45 -2.88
N TYR A 118 -14.58 -0.19 -2.59
CA TYR A 118 -15.92 0.15 -2.09
C TYR A 118 -17.04 -0.08 -3.10
N THR A 119 -16.77 -0.01 -4.41
CA THR A 119 -17.78 -0.31 -5.44
C THR A 119 -18.20 -1.78 -5.43
N HIS A 120 -17.42 -2.66 -4.82
CA HIS A 120 -17.76 -4.09 -4.70
C HIS A 120 -18.57 -4.42 -3.46
N LEU A 121 -18.83 -3.44 -2.58
CA LEU A 121 -19.67 -3.61 -1.39
C LEU A 121 -21.15 -3.37 -1.76
N PRO A 122 -22.11 -4.16 -1.21
CA PRO A 122 -23.51 -4.16 -1.70
C PRO A 122 -24.20 -2.79 -1.64
N VAL A 123 -24.08 -2.04 -0.54
CA VAL A 123 -24.77 -0.76 -0.36
C VAL A 123 -23.86 0.42 -0.66
N ILE A 124 -22.69 0.46 -0.03
CA ILE A 124 -21.71 1.55 -0.21
C ILE A 124 -21.23 1.57 -1.66
N GLY A 125 -20.99 0.39 -2.27
CA GLY A 125 -20.58 0.28 -3.66
C GLY A 125 -21.57 0.91 -4.61
N SER A 126 -22.87 0.67 -4.41
CA SER A 126 -23.93 1.26 -5.25
C SER A 126 -23.97 2.78 -5.12
N LEU A 127 -23.84 3.31 -3.91
CA LEU A 127 -23.81 4.76 -3.66
C LEU A 127 -22.60 5.42 -4.32
N LEU A 128 -21.43 4.83 -4.16
CA LEU A 128 -20.21 5.36 -4.75
C LEU A 128 -20.24 5.31 -6.28
N SER A 129 -20.78 4.23 -6.85
CA SER A 129 -20.97 4.11 -8.30
C SER A 129 -21.94 5.16 -8.83
N PHE A 130 -23.00 5.45 -8.09
CA PHE A 130 -23.96 6.50 -8.44
C PHE A 130 -23.29 7.89 -8.47
N VAL A 131 -22.56 8.24 -7.41
CA VAL A 131 -21.85 9.52 -7.33
C VAL A 131 -20.82 9.64 -8.46
N ARG A 132 -20.07 8.59 -8.72
CA ARG A 132 -19.07 8.56 -9.79
C ARG A 132 -19.69 8.80 -11.15
N ARG A 133 -20.82 8.18 -11.46
CA ARG A 133 -21.53 8.36 -12.74
C ARG A 133 -22.04 9.79 -12.91
N ARG A 134 -22.38 10.47 -11.81
CA ARG A 134 -22.84 11.86 -11.85
C ARG A 134 -21.74 12.86 -12.14
N ILE A 135 -20.51 12.54 -11.74
CA ILE A 135 -19.35 13.43 -11.86
C ILE A 135 -18.52 13.12 -13.11
N ALA A 136 -18.51 11.85 -13.54
CA ALA A 136 -17.68 11.41 -14.65
C ALA A 136 -18.08 12.08 -15.97
N SER A 137 -17.10 12.27 -16.84
CA SER A 137 -17.34 12.75 -18.20
C SER A 137 -18.19 11.73 -18.98
N PRO A 138 -19.10 12.19 -19.90
CA PRO A 138 -19.95 11.28 -20.67
C PRO A 138 -19.18 10.35 -21.62
N ASP A 139 -17.92 10.67 -21.94
CA ASP A 139 -17.10 9.88 -22.88
C ASP A 139 -16.30 8.77 -22.22
N GLN A 140 -16.71 8.30 -21.04
CA GLN A 140 -16.06 7.17 -20.35
C GLN A 140 -16.40 5.85 -21.04
N THR A 141 -15.40 5.06 -21.37
CA THR A 141 -15.53 3.72 -21.95
C THR A 141 -15.23 2.64 -20.92
#